data_175b255215a700f3c1dfc15453f63db5
#
_entry.id   175b255215a700f3c1dfc15453f63db5
#
_cell.length_a   1.000
_cell.length_b   1.000
_cell.length_c   1.000
_cell.angle_alpha   90.00
_cell.angle_beta   90.00
_cell.angle_gamma   90.00
#
_symmetry.space_group_name_H-M   'P 1'
#
loop_
_entity.id
_entity.type
_entity.pdbx_description
1 polymer ?
#
loop_
_entity_poly.entity_id
_entity_poly.type
_entity_poly.pdbx_seq_one_letter_code
_entity_poly.pdbx_strand_id
1 'polypeptide(L)'
;MYHSKIKKNQITDVKMKVEKTYTLETTQNFKLDEVMGSYMRASDDNNATFQAMNSYFGENNLYEYVKKIPFSSLRKWSAIEFKGIGTIVVGAAEKIISGELPEDIHELMLQGMRAIAIGYTEKTVDDKEELPRLQPLMAIILSDTIRNNTKETLEYFHQEGIDAKIISGDNVNTVMAIAKKAGVLNYERCIDMSTINDDEIQEVVRNYTIFGRVTPSQKKMIVEALKNDGHHVAMTGDGVNDLLALKEADCSIAIADGSDASKQISQVVLLNSDFTCLPDVLLEGRKVVNNVTRVAGVFCIKKIYTILLALYCEISNTAFKFISVRKRIIDLLIEAMPSFMTIFEADTRKITGRFLPKVFSKAAGNALSIVILFIAIMIFGPMWKINDLELVTLMYLVLGTISMAAVIRSCYPFTLLRIIICTMMAGGFYGAVLLFSGLLHLAPITLNLVFIGLILSIFGLFIERIIHFVIKKRLV
;
A
#
# COMPACT_ATOMS: atom_id res chain seq x y z
N MET A 1 -2.17 14.98 0.61
CA MET A 1 -1.26 14.37 -0.37
C MET A 1 -0.67 13.11 0.25
N TYR A 2 -0.54 12.03 -0.50
CA TYR A 2 0.05 10.80 0.02
C TYR A 2 1.49 10.75 -0.44
N HIS A 3 2.41 10.44 0.47
CA HIS A 3 3.81 10.19 0.12
C HIS A 3 4.12 8.72 0.36
N SER A 4 4.64 8.05 -0.66
CA SER A 4 5.21 6.71 -0.54
C SER A 4 6.73 6.82 -0.52
N LYS A 5 7.36 6.22 0.48
CA LYS A 5 8.82 6.15 0.58
C LYS A 5 9.27 4.77 0.13
N ILE A 6 10.13 4.76 -0.89
CA ILE A 6 10.65 3.56 -1.51
C ILE A 6 12.15 3.52 -1.28
N LYS A 7 12.71 2.38 -0.91
CA LYS A 7 14.16 2.18 -0.80
C LYS A 7 14.78 1.80 -2.14
N LYS A 8 16.08 2.10 -2.30
CA LYS A 8 16.89 1.66 -3.44
C LYS A 8 16.73 0.15 -3.70
N ASN A 9 16.92 -0.68 -2.68
CA ASN A 9 16.86 -2.14 -2.77
C ASN A 9 15.47 -2.70 -3.15
N GLN A 10 14.43 -1.87 -3.15
CA GLN A 10 13.09 -2.24 -3.59
C GLN A 10 12.87 -1.93 -5.06
N ILE A 11 13.52 -0.88 -5.55
CA ILE A 11 13.54 -0.47 -6.96
C ILE A 11 14.43 -1.40 -7.77
N THR A 12 15.56 -1.85 -7.17
CA THR A 12 16.49 -2.77 -7.81
C THR A 12 16.17 -4.21 -7.44
N ASP A 13 16.41 -5.12 -8.38
CA ASP A 13 16.45 -6.55 -8.12
C ASP A 13 17.72 -6.86 -7.31
N VAL A 14 17.72 -7.97 -6.57
CA VAL A 14 18.93 -8.47 -5.89
C VAL A 14 20.03 -8.84 -6.91
N LYS A 15 19.66 -8.98 -8.17
CA LYS A 15 20.55 -9.34 -9.28
C LYS A 15 21.35 -8.13 -9.77
N MET A 16 22.61 -8.38 -10.04
CA MET A 16 23.49 -7.45 -10.75
C MET A 16 23.73 -7.96 -12.17
N LYS A 17 24.12 -7.05 -13.07
CA LYS A 17 24.48 -7.38 -14.45
C LYS A 17 25.83 -6.77 -14.80
N VAL A 18 26.62 -7.51 -15.56
CA VAL A 18 27.83 -6.97 -16.19
C VAL A 18 27.41 -6.06 -17.35
N GLU A 19 27.71 -4.78 -17.25
CA GLU A 19 27.39 -3.78 -18.28
C GLU A 19 28.51 -3.60 -19.27
N LYS A 20 29.75 -3.56 -18.78
CA LYS A 20 30.94 -3.31 -19.59
C LYS A 20 32.17 -3.94 -18.96
N THR A 21 33.11 -4.36 -19.80
CA THR A 21 34.41 -4.87 -19.37
C THR A 21 35.51 -4.04 -20.05
N TYR A 22 36.60 -3.82 -19.32
CA TYR A 22 37.78 -3.15 -19.81
C TYR A 22 38.98 -4.07 -19.63
N THR A 23 39.62 -4.46 -20.72
CA THR A 23 40.90 -5.18 -20.66
C THR A 23 42.00 -4.17 -20.36
N LEU A 24 42.76 -4.41 -19.29
CA LEU A 24 43.82 -3.50 -18.83
C LEU A 24 45.19 -3.96 -19.28
N GLU A 25 45.50 -5.24 -19.16
CA GLU A 25 46.73 -5.81 -19.65
C GLU A 25 46.50 -7.18 -20.32
N THR A 26 47.22 -7.50 -21.37
CA THR A 26 46.99 -8.69 -22.20
C THR A 26 48.19 -9.67 -22.28
N THR A 27 49.32 -9.30 -21.68
CA THR A 27 50.57 -10.14 -21.76
C THR A 27 50.53 -11.27 -20.72
N GLN A 28 49.74 -12.30 -20.97
CA GLN A 28 49.67 -13.47 -20.13
C GLN A 28 49.78 -14.73 -20.96
N ASN A 29 50.37 -15.80 -20.38
CA ASN A 29 50.49 -17.14 -20.98
C ASN A 29 49.21 -17.99 -20.86
N PHE A 30 48.07 -17.38 -20.45
CA PHE A 30 46.78 -18.06 -20.30
C PHE A 30 45.65 -17.18 -20.83
N LYS A 31 44.53 -17.80 -21.16
CA LYS A 31 43.30 -17.08 -21.54
C LYS A 31 42.49 -16.74 -20.31
N LEU A 32 42.24 -15.44 -20.09
CA LEU A 32 41.57 -14.96 -18.91
C LEU A 32 40.18 -15.57 -18.71
N ASP A 33 39.38 -15.70 -19.78
CA ASP A 33 38.02 -16.24 -19.70
C ASP A 33 38.04 -17.72 -19.23
N GLU A 34 39.02 -18.53 -19.67
CA GLU A 34 39.15 -19.93 -19.26
C GLU A 34 39.51 -20.03 -17.76
N VAL A 35 40.44 -19.19 -17.29
CA VAL A 35 40.85 -19.15 -15.88
C VAL A 35 39.72 -18.63 -15.01
N MET A 36 38.99 -17.59 -15.46
CA MET A 36 37.85 -17.05 -14.73
C MET A 36 36.69 -18.06 -14.64
N GLY A 37 36.44 -18.88 -15.67
CA GLY A 37 35.47 -19.96 -15.57
C GLY A 37 35.84 -21.01 -14.51
N SER A 38 37.14 -21.31 -14.38
CA SER A 38 37.61 -22.18 -13.29
C SER A 38 37.57 -21.51 -11.92
N TYR A 39 37.77 -20.17 -11.89
CA TYR A 39 37.61 -19.36 -10.70
C TYR A 39 36.16 -19.38 -10.19
N MET A 40 35.16 -19.18 -11.08
CA MET A 40 33.75 -19.23 -10.74
C MET A 40 33.37 -20.58 -10.13
N ARG A 41 33.82 -21.69 -10.73
CA ARG A 41 33.56 -23.04 -10.22
C ARG A 41 34.21 -23.31 -8.86
N ALA A 42 35.43 -22.81 -8.63
CA ALA A 42 36.20 -23.07 -7.40
C ALA A 42 35.77 -22.17 -6.22
N SER A 43 35.12 -21.07 -6.49
CA SER A 43 34.68 -20.09 -5.46
C SER A 43 33.48 -20.61 -4.68
N ASP A 44 33.49 -20.35 -3.38
CA ASP A 44 32.34 -20.62 -2.48
C ASP A 44 31.42 -19.39 -2.31
N ASP A 45 31.71 -18.29 -3.01
CA ASP A 45 30.95 -17.06 -2.92
C ASP A 45 29.58 -17.21 -3.61
N ASN A 46 28.54 -16.61 -3.05
CA ASN A 46 27.18 -16.63 -3.63
C ASN A 46 26.48 -15.25 -3.53
N ASN A 47 27.26 -14.17 -3.58
CA ASN A 47 26.69 -12.82 -3.57
C ASN A 47 26.29 -12.36 -4.98
N ALA A 48 25.51 -11.28 -5.08
CA ALA A 48 25.01 -10.78 -6.36
C ALA A 48 26.12 -10.43 -7.37
N THR A 49 27.27 -9.93 -6.89
CA THR A 49 28.46 -9.65 -7.70
C THR A 49 29.02 -10.93 -8.31
N PHE A 50 29.16 -11.97 -7.50
CA PHE A 50 29.63 -13.28 -7.95
C PHE A 50 28.67 -13.89 -8.99
N GLN A 51 27.37 -13.86 -8.73
CA GLN A 51 26.35 -14.39 -9.66
C GLN A 51 26.36 -13.66 -11.01
N ALA A 52 26.58 -12.33 -11.02
CA ALA A 52 26.73 -11.55 -12.24
C ALA A 52 27.97 -11.96 -13.03
N MET A 53 29.09 -12.15 -12.34
CA MET A 53 30.35 -12.61 -12.95
C MET A 53 30.25 -14.05 -13.45
N ASN A 54 29.60 -14.93 -12.66
CA ASN A 54 29.35 -16.32 -13.05
C ASN A 54 28.49 -16.41 -14.32
N SER A 55 27.46 -15.56 -14.41
CA SER A 55 26.64 -15.47 -15.62
C SER A 55 27.40 -14.97 -16.85
N TYR A 56 28.45 -14.16 -16.64
CA TYR A 56 29.28 -13.61 -17.71
C TYR A 56 30.38 -14.58 -18.18
N PHE A 57 31.15 -15.16 -17.27
CA PHE A 57 32.28 -16.05 -17.60
C PHE A 57 31.88 -17.50 -17.75
N GLY A 58 30.74 -17.92 -17.14
CA GLY A 58 30.38 -19.33 -17.02
C GLY A 58 31.28 -20.10 -16.05
N GLU A 59 31.03 -21.39 -15.96
CA GLU A 59 31.85 -22.34 -15.15
C GLU A 59 32.55 -23.34 -16.02
N ASN A 60 33.84 -23.62 -15.71
CA ASN A 60 34.60 -24.68 -16.32
C ASN A 60 35.53 -25.34 -15.29
N ASN A 61 36.23 -26.42 -15.67
CA ASN A 61 37.16 -27.16 -14.82
C ASN A 61 38.51 -27.37 -15.55
N LEU A 62 39.01 -26.32 -16.19
CA LEU A 62 40.24 -26.43 -16.97
C LEU A 62 41.50 -26.33 -16.10
N TYR A 63 41.42 -25.62 -14.97
CA TYR A 63 42.55 -25.37 -14.08
C TYR A 63 42.23 -25.84 -12.66
N GLU A 64 43.19 -26.59 -12.05
CA GLU A 64 43.11 -27.10 -10.69
C GLU A 64 43.56 -26.02 -9.71
N TYR A 65 42.69 -25.69 -8.72
CA TYR A 65 43.05 -24.73 -7.68
C TYR A 65 43.90 -25.38 -6.56
N VAL A 66 44.82 -24.62 -6.03
CA VAL A 66 45.73 -25.04 -4.94
C VAL A 66 45.27 -24.45 -3.60
N LYS A 67 44.93 -23.17 -3.61
CA LYS A 67 44.51 -22.42 -2.42
C LYS A 67 43.38 -21.46 -2.78
N LYS A 68 42.41 -21.30 -1.90
CA LYS A 68 41.35 -20.30 -2.05
C LYS A 68 41.21 -19.46 -0.80
N ILE A 69 40.95 -18.15 -1.00
CA ILE A 69 40.67 -17.18 0.01
C ILE A 69 39.28 -16.58 -0.31
N PRO A 70 38.24 -16.87 0.50
CA PRO A 70 36.90 -16.38 0.24
C PRO A 70 36.81 -14.85 0.39
N PHE A 71 35.78 -14.25 -0.20
CA PHE A 71 35.54 -12.82 -0.10
C PHE A 71 35.30 -12.38 1.37
N SER A 72 35.86 -11.23 1.71
CA SER A 72 35.58 -10.55 2.96
C SER A 72 35.23 -9.09 2.74
N SER A 73 34.18 -8.61 3.37
CA SER A 73 33.75 -7.20 3.29
C SER A 73 34.77 -6.22 3.87
N LEU A 74 35.65 -6.67 4.79
CA LEU A 74 36.75 -5.89 5.32
C LEU A 74 37.89 -5.73 4.32
N ARG A 75 38.27 -6.86 3.69
CA ARG A 75 39.34 -6.87 2.67
C ARG A 75 38.88 -6.32 1.34
N LYS A 76 37.59 -6.53 0.99
CA LYS A 76 36.95 -6.20 -0.30
C LYS A 76 37.53 -6.97 -1.51
N TRP A 77 38.12 -8.13 -1.27
CA TRP A 77 38.63 -9.02 -2.30
C TRP A 77 38.56 -10.50 -1.92
N SER A 78 38.63 -11.37 -2.91
CA SER A 78 38.81 -12.81 -2.84
C SER A 78 39.95 -13.25 -3.78
N ALA A 79 40.58 -14.41 -3.54
CA ALA A 79 41.69 -14.90 -4.35
C ALA A 79 41.65 -16.40 -4.48
N ILE A 80 42.10 -16.90 -5.65
CA ILE A 80 42.28 -18.32 -5.91
C ILE A 80 43.62 -18.54 -6.62
N GLU A 81 44.46 -19.41 -6.06
CA GLU A 81 45.70 -19.82 -6.64
C GLU A 81 45.48 -21.08 -7.49
N PHE A 82 45.94 -21.04 -8.75
CA PHE A 82 45.86 -22.15 -9.70
C PHE A 82 47.22 -22.74 -10.01
N LYS A 83 47.27 -24.05 -10.11
CA LYS A 83 48.49 -24.79 -10.39
C LYS A 83 49.06 -24.45 -11.77
N GLY A 84 50.30 -23.96 -11.80
CA GLY A 84 50.99 -23.60 -13.04
C GLY A 84 50.57 -22.26 -13.66
N ILE A 85 49.69 -21.51 -12.99
CA ILE A 85 49.28 -20.18 -13.40
C ILE A 85 49.78 -19.12 -12.39
N GLY A 86 49.41 -19.26 -11.12
CA GLY A 86 49.60 -18.31 -10.04
C GLY A 86 48.27 -17.92 -9.42
N THR A 87 48.21 -16.76 -8.77
CA THR A 87 47.03 -16.31 -7.99
C THR A 87 46.22 -15.26 -8.77
N ILE A 88 44.96 -15.56 -8.96
CA ILE A 88 43.95 -14.59 -9.44
C ILE A 88 43.25 -13.97 -8.25
N VAL A 89 43.22 -12.66 -8.23
CA VAL A 89 42.56 -11.85 -7.18
C VAL A 89 41.40 -11.08 -7.80
N VAL A 90 40.21 -11.19 -7.19
CA VAL A 90 39.01 -10.50 -7.65
C VAL A 90 38.50 -9.62 -6.52
N GLY A 91 38.28 -8.34 -6.77
CA GLY A 91 37.83 -7.43 -5.73
C GLY A 91 37.52 -6.02 -6.23
N ALA A 92 37.28 -5.11 -5.28
CA ALA A 92 37.01 -3.71 -5.59
C ALA A 92 38.15 -3.09 -6.40
N ALA A 93 37.81 -2.36 -7.47
CA ALA A 93 38.81 -1.84 -8.41
C ALA A 93 39.87 -0.99 -7.72
N GLU A 94 39.49 -0.21 -6.71
CA GLU A 94 40.42 0.62 -5.93
C GLU A 94 41.42 -0.15 -5.06
N LYS A 95 41.21 -1.47 -4.88
CA LYS A 95 42.11 -2.35 -4.13
C LYS A 95 43.08 -3.13 -5.03
N ILE A 96 42.72 -3.34 -6.27
CA ILE A 96 43.47 -4.19 -7.22
C ILE A 96 44.29 -3.35 -8.18
N ILE A 97 43.74 -2.23 -8.64
CA ILE A 97 44.44 -1.30 -9.54
C ILE A 97 45.27 -0.35 -8.69
N SER A 98 46.59 -0.44 -8.84
CA SER A 98 47.51 0.44 -8.14
C SER A 98 47.60 1.80 -8.89
N GLY A 99 47.23 2.90 -8.22
CA GLY A 99 47.23 4.26 -8.81
C GLY A 99 45.85 4.78 -9.12
N GLU A 100 45.78 5.77 -10.01
CA GLU A 100 44.51 6.36 -10.44
C GLU A 100 43.76 5.42 -11.35
N LEU A 101 42.45 5.26 -11.09
CA LEU A 101 41.56 4.49 -11.97
C LEU A 101 41.43 5.20 -13.32
N PRO A 102 41.36 4.48 -14.45
CA PRO A 102 41.03 5.06 -15.74
C PRO A 102 39.81 5.96 -15.64
N GLU A 103 39.88 7.14 -16.29
CA GLU A 103 38.85 8.19 -16.19
C GLU A 103 37.44 7.65 -16.52
N ASP A 104 37.34 6.84 -17.58
CA ASP A 104 36.10 6.16 -17.98
C ASP A 104 35.47 5.29 -16.84
N ILE A 105 36.33 4.57 -16.10
CA ILE A 105 35.88 3.73 -14.99
C ILE A 105 35.42 4.60 -13.82
N HIS A 106 36.17 5.66 -13.54
CA HIS A 106 35.85 6.62 -12.48
C HIS A 106 34.51 7.32 -12.77
N GLU A 107 34.24 7.75 -14.00
CA GLU A 107 32.98 8.34 -14.40
C GLU A 107 31.81 7.38 -14.21
N LEU A 108 31.96 6.10 -14.58
CA LEU A 108 30.92 5.08 -14.40
C LEU A 108 30.65 4.80 -12.92
N MET A 109 31.66 4.83 -12.07
CA MET A 109 31.50 4.73 -10.62
C MET A 109 30.76 5.96 -10.06
N LEU A 110 31.04 7.17 -10.55
CA LEU A 110 30.28 8.37 -10.20
C LEU A 110 28.80 8.29 -10.63
N GLN A 111 28.50 7.56 -11.71
CA GLN A 111 27.14 7.24 -12.14
C GLN A 111 26.48 6.13 -11.33
N GLY A 112 27.10 5.67 -10.24
CA GLY A 112 26.54 4.69 -9.31
C GLY A 112 26.75 3.24 -9.70
N MET A 113 27.60 2.93 -10.67
CA MET A 113 27.98 1.58 -11.04
C MET A 113 29.10 1.07 -10.12
N ARG A 114 29.20 -0.24 -9.96
CA ARG A 114 30.32 -0.87 -9.22
C ARG A 114 31.40 -1.30 -10.18
N ALA A 115 32.63 -0.95 -9.85
CA ALA A 115 33.81 -1.44 -10.55
C ALA A 115 34.49 -2.55 -9.74
N ILE A 116 34.60 -3.74 -10.33
CA ILE A 116 35.36 -4.88 -9.84
C ILE A 116 36.56 -5.04 -10.75
N ALA A 117 37.72 -5.32 -10.19
CA ALA A 117 38.89 -5.63 -11.00
C ALA A 117 39.37 -7.08 -10.74
N ILE A 118 39.99 -7.63 -11.78
CA ILE A 118 40.70 -8.90 -11.76
C ILE A 118 42.17 -8.57 -11.83
N GLY A 119 42.91 -9.01 -10.85
CA GLY A 119 44.37 -8.89 -10.78
C GLY A 119 45.05 -10.23 -10.75
N TYR A 120 46.29 -10.25 -11.15
CA TYR A 120 47.15 -11.43 -11.22
C TYR A 120 48.45 -11.21 -10.48
N THR A 121 49.00 -12.27 -9.88
CA THR A 121 50.36 -12.36 -9.34
C THR A 121 50.86 -13.77 -9.39
N GLU A 122 52.18 -13.92 -9.64
CA GLU A 122 52.85 -15.25 -9.53
C GLU A 122 53.04 -15.71 -8.08
N LYS A 123 52.87 -14.79 -7.12
CA LYS A 123 53.08 -15.08 -5.69
C LYS A 123 51.81 -15.65 -5.07
N THR A 124 51.99 -16.57 -4.13
CA THR A 124 50.91 -17.00 -3.24
C THR A 124 50.46 -15.80 -2.36
N VAL A 125 49.16 -15.59 -2.23
CA VAL A 125 48.55 -14.55 -1.40
C VAL A 125 48.08 -15.16 -0.08
N ASP A 126 48.20 -14.40 1.00
CA ASP A 126 47.67 -14.79 2.30
C ASP A 126 46.57 -13.83 2.78
N ASP A 127 45.65 -14.32 3.59
CA ASP A 127 44.47 -13.53 4.06
C ASP A 127 44.81 -12.52 5.15
N LYS A 128 46.00 -12.66 5.76
CA LYS A 128 46.53 -11.80 6.85
C LYS A 128 47.52 -10.74 6.38
N GLU A 129 47.97 -10.81 5.15
CA GLU A 129 48.97 -9.89 4.58
C GLU A 129 48.33 -8.85 3.65
N GLU A 130 49.00 -7.73 3.46
CA GLU A 130 48.62 -6.79 2.40
C GLU A 130 48.83 -7.44 1.04
N LEU A 131 47.93 -7.11 0.09
CA LEU A 131 48.05 -7.60 -1.27
C LEU A 131 49.42 -7.23 -1.87
N PRO A 132 50.15 -8.19 -2.47
CA PRO A 132 51.32 -7.87 -3.23
C PRO A 132 50.95 -6.97 -4.43
N ARG A 133 51.96 -6.38 -5.07
CA ARG A 133 51.68 -5.65 -6.30
C ARG A 133 51.07 -6.61 -7.32
N LEU A 134 49.86 -6.30 -7.72
CA LEU A 134 49.08 -7.05 -8.68
C LEU A 134 49.25 -6.47 -10.08
N GLN A 135 49.20 -7.35 -11.07
CA GLN A 135 49.06 -6.95 -12.47
C GLN A 135 47.54 -6.90 -12.77
N PRO A 136 46.94 -5.73 -13.04
CA PRO A 136 45.53 -5.63 -13.32
C PRO A 136 45.21 -6.15 -14.73
N LEU A 137 44.37 -7.16 -14.82
CA LEU A 137 44.04 -7.81 -16.11
C LEU A 137 42.75 -7.22 -16.73
N MET A 138 41.73 -7.07 -15.95
CA MET A 138 40.42 -6.63 -16.43
C MET A 138 39.69 -5.85 -15.35
N ALA A 139 38.97 -4.81 -15.74
CA ALA A 139 37.95 -4.19 -14.91
C ALA A 139 36.55 -4.51 -15.44
N ILE A 140 35.63 -4.83 -14.54
CA ILE A 140 34.24 -5.22 -14.81
C ILE A 140 33.34 -4.20 -14.17
N ILE A 141 32.50 -3.60 -14.96
CA ILE A 141 31.48 -2.63 -14.50
C ILE A 141 30.16 -3.35 -14.33
N LEU A 142 29.64 -3.30 -13.12
CA LEU A 142 28.38 -3.91 -12.72
C LEU A 142 27.34 -2.84 -12.42
N SER A 143 26.10 -3.07 -12.85
CA SER A 143 24.97 -2.23 -12.48
C SER A 143 23.91 -3.05 -11.73
N ASP A 144 23.22 -2.37 -10.85
CA ASP A 144 21.98 -2.92 -10.23
C ASP A 144 20.90 -3.04 -11.31
N THR A 145 20.24 -4.18 -11.41
CA THR A 145 19.12 -4.40 -12.33
C THR A 145 17.86 -3.78 -11.71
N ILE A 146 17.15 -2.95 -12.46
CA ILE A 146 15.87 -2.41 -12.03
C ILE A 146 14.80 -3.48 -12.19
N ARG A 147 13.90 -3.61 -11.21
CA ARG A 147 12.78 -4.55 -11.28
C ARG A 147 11.86 -4.22 -12.45
N ASN A 148 11.33 -5.26 -13.07
CA ASN A 148 10.32 -5.09 -14.11
C ASN A 148 9.11 -4.31 -13.56
N ASN A 149 8.43 -3.54 -14.40
CA ASN A 149 7.25 -2.73 -14.06
C ASN A 149 7.49 -1.61 -13.01
N THR A 150 8.75 -1.34 -12.62
CA THR A 150 9.06 -0.25 -11.67
C THR A 150 8.59 1.11 -12.20
N LYS A 151 8.86 1.39 -13.47
CA LYS A 151 8.51 2.66 -14.10
C LYS A 151 6.99 2.85 -14.16
N GLU A 152 6.27 1.82 -14.59
CA GLU A 152 4.81 1.82 -14.66
C GLU A 152 4.18 2.00 -13.27
N THR A 153 4.76 1.37 -12.24
CA THR A 153 4.30 1.50 -10.85
C THR A 153 4.48 2.93 -10.33
N LEU A 154 5.64 3.55 -10.58
CA LEU A 154 5.91 4.93 -10.16
C LEU A 154 5.03 5.93 -10.91
N GLU A 155 4.79 5.71 -12.20
CA GLU A 155 3.89 6.52 -13.00
C GLU A 155 2.44 6.39 -12.50
N TYR A 156 1.99 5.19 -12.19
CA TYR A 156 0.68 4.96 -11.56
C TYR A 156 0.53 5.71 -10.24
N PHE A 157 1.55 5.68 -9.36
CA PHE A 157 1.52 6.44 -8.11
C PHE A 157 1.37 7.94 -8.35
N HIS A 158 2.11 8.48 -9.31
CA HIS A 158 1.99 9.89 -9.67
C HIS A 158 0.59 10.26 -10.16
N GLN A 159 -0.01 9.46 -11.05
CA GLN A 159 -1.40 9.65 -11.55
C GLN A 159 -2.42 9.60 -10.40
N GLU A 160 -2.15 8.80 -9.37
CA GLU A 160 -2.98 8.72 -8.17
C GLU A 160 -2.72 9.84 -7.15
N GLY A 161 -1.78 10.73 -7.43
CA GLY A 161 -1.39 11.84 -6.54
C GLY A 161 -0.58 11.37 -5.33
N ILE A 162 0.21 10.30 -5.51
CA ILE A 162 1.15 9.77 -4.53
C ILE A 162 2.55 10.16 -4.97
N ASP A 163 3.24 10.97 -4.17
CA ASP A 163 4.62 11.34 -4.42
C ASP A 163 5.58 10.29 -3.85
N ALA A 164 6.42 9.71 -4.70
CA ALA A 164 7.45 8.78 -4.29
C ALA A 164 8.73 9.54 -3.89
N LYS A 165 9.20 9.30 -2.66
CA LYS A 165 10.49 9.80 -2.18
C LYS A 165 11.43 8.64 -1.90
N ILE A 166 12.71 8.75 -2.30
CA ILE A 166 13.71 7.71 -2.09
C ILE A 166 14.61 8.10 -0.94
N ILE A 167 14.76 7.19 0.03
CA ILE A 167 15.60 7.37 1.20
C ILE A 167 16.57 6.20 1.29
N SER A 168 17.88 6.47 1.24
CA SER A 168 18.92 5.45 1.30
C SER A 168 20.07 5.87 2.20
N GLY A 169 20.74 4.90 2.80
CA GLY A 169 22.03 5.08 3.44
C GLY A 169 23.20 5.17 2.45
N ASP A 170 22.97 4.88 1.16
CA ASP A 170 23.97 4.91 0.10
C ASP A 170 24.31 6.37 -0.31
N ASN A 171 25.39 6.51 -1.06
CA ASN A 171 25.79 7.80 -1.64
C ASN A 171 24.69 8.36 -2.54
N VAL A 172 24.47 9.67 -2.45
CA VAL A 172 23.40 10.38 -3.17
C VAL A 172 23.48 10.20 -4.69
N ASN A 173 24.67 10.21 -5.26
CA ASN A 173 24.87 10.06 -6.72
C ASN A 173 24.44 8.67 -7.20
N THR A 174 24.76 7.62 -6.42
CA THR A 174 24.33 6.24 -6.70
C THR A 174 22.81 6.13 -6.68
N VAL A 175 22.17 6.71 -5.65
CA VAL A 175 20.71 6.68 -5.51
C VAL A 175 20.03 7.46 -6.63
N MET A 176 20.56 8.63 -6.98
CA MET A 176 20.08 9.47 -8.08
C MET A 176 20.16 8.75 -9.44
N ALA A 177 21.27 8.08 -9.72
CA ALA A 177 21.44 7.33 -10.97
C ALA A 177 20.42 6.19 -11.11
N ILE A 178 20.16 5.46 -10.02
CA ILE A 178 19.14 4.40 -9.98
C ILE A 178 17.74 5.00 -10.13
N ALA A 179 17.46 6.08 -9.43
CA ALA A 179 16.17 6.78 -9.51
C ALA A 179 15.87 7.27 -10.93
N LYS A 180 16.86 7.81 -11.62
CA LYS A 180 16.77 8.21 -13.03
C LYS A 180 16.43 7.03 -13.94
N LYS A 181 17.16 5.92 -13.80
CA LYS A 181 16.90 4.69 -14.57
C LYS A 181 15.50 4.12 -14.27
N ALA A 182 15.05 4.22 -13.03
CA ALA A 182 13.73 3.76 -12.58
C ALA A 182 12.57 4.67 -13.03
N GLY A 183 12.83 5.86 -13.53
CA GLY A 183 11.80 6.81 -13.97
C GLY A 183 11.18 7.60 -12.82
N VAL A 184 11.88 7.81 -11.70
CA VAL A 184 11.42 8.65 -10.61
C VAL A 184 11.35 10.10 -11.07
N LEU A 185 10.20 10.75 -10.82
CA LEU A 185 10.03 12.16 -11.16
C LEU A 185 10.84 13.06 -10.22
N ASN A 186 11.39 14.14 -10.77
CA ASN A 186 12.25 15.09 -10.05
C ASN A 186 13.45 14.42 -9.37
N TYR A 187 14.04 13.41 -10.01
CA TYR A 187 15.22 12.69 -9.49
C TYR A 187 16.43 13.62 -9.31
N GLU A 188 16.48 14.78 -10.00
CA GLU A 188 17.52 15.80 -9.85
C GLU A 188 17.47 16.51 -8.49
N ARG A 189 16.30 16.50 -7.82
CA ARG A 189 16.13 17.05 -6.48
C ARG A 189 16.65 16.06 -5.44
N CYS A 190 17.97 15.95 -5.37
CA CYS A 190 18.68 15.06 -4.47
C CYS A 190 19.51 15.83 -3.45
N ILE A 191 19.69 15.25 -2.26
CA ILE A 191 20.46 15.87 -1.18
C ILE A 191 21.24 14.81 -0.38
N ASP A 192 22.45 15.20 0.06
CA ASP A 192 23.30 14.42 0.96
C ASP A 192 22.99 14.77 2.41
N MET A 193 22.36 13.86 3.13
CA MET A 193 21.93 14.11 4.50
C MET A 193 23.05 14.11 5.53
N SER A 194 24.27 13.72 5.15
CA SER A 194 25.43 13.81 6.04
C SER A 194 25.89 15.26 6.32
N THR A 195 25.45 16.21 5.48
CA THR A 195 25.76 17.63 5.59
C THR A 195 24.65 18.47 6.19
N ILE A 196 23.50 17.85 6.53
CA ILE A 196 22.30 18.53 6.97
C ILE A 196 22.10 18.34 8.47
N ASN A 197 21.86 19.45 9.18
CA ASN A 197 21.51 19.43 10.59
C ASN A 197 20.06 18.99 10.80
N ASP A 198 19.77 18.40 11.96
CA ASP A 198 18.44 17.87 12.27
C ASP A 198 17.33 18.93 12.22
N ASP A 199 17.64 20.18 12.56
CA ASP A 199 16.70 21.31 12.55
C ASP A 199 16.29 21.74 11.12
N GLU A 200 17.11 21.43 10.11
CA GLU A 200 16.86 21.78 8.71
C GLU A 200 16.00 20.75 7.98
N ILE A 201 15.79 19.58 8.58
CA ILE A 201 15.07 18.44 7.94
C ILE A 201 13.67 18.84 7.51
N GLN A 202 12.95 19.64 8.29
CA GLN A 202 11.58 20.08 7.97
C GLN A 202 11.49 20.85 6.65
N GLU A 203 12.48 21.69 6.34
CA GLU A 203 12.54 22.45 5.10
C GLU A 203 13.05 21.59 3.93
N VAL A 204 14.07 20.80 4.19
CA VAL A 204 14.70 19.91 3.21
C VAL A 204 13.69 18.91 2.63
N VAL A 205 12.82 18.33 3.47
CA VAL A 205 11.83 17.32 3.06
C VAL A 205 10.83 17.84 2.03
N ARG A 206 10.52 19.14 2.03
CA ARG A 206 9.61 19.77 1.07
C ARG A 206 10.23 19.90 -0.32
N ASN A 207 11.52 20.16 -0.38
CA ASN A 207 12.22 20.57 -1.60
C ASN A 207 12.85 19.41 -2.37
N TYR A 208 13.16 18.29 -1.68
CA TYR A 208 13.93 17.19 -2.25
C TYR A 208 13.11 15.90 -2.38
N THR A 209 13.47 15.10 -3.39
CA THR A 209 12.84 13.81 -3.70
C THR A 209 13.74 12.64 -3.28
N ILE A 210 15.07 12.83 -3.36
CA ILE A 210 16.06 11.79 -3.09
C ILE A 210 16.94 12.23 -1.92
N PHE A 211 17.09 11.34 -0.94
CA PHE A 211 17.87 11.54 0.26
C PHE A 211 18.94 10.43 0.35
N GLY A 212 20.21 10.81 0.21
CA GLY A 212 21.35 9.90 0.34
C GLY A 212 22.04 10.02 1.69
N ARG A 213 22.83 9.02 2.10
CA ARG A 213 23.58 8.93 3.37
C ARG A 213 22.73 9.19 4.62
N VAL A 214 21.48 8.73 4.60
CA VAL A 214 20.51 8.96 5.68
C VAL A 214 20.75 8.00 6.83
N THR A 215 20.89 8.53 8.04
CA THR A 215 20.97 7.74 9.28
C THR A 215 19.59 7.19 9.69
N PRO A 216 19.51 6.15 10.55
CA PRO A 216 18.23 5.64 11.05
C PRO A 216 17.39 6.69 11.80
N SER A 217 18.01 7.60 12.54
CA SER A 217 17.32 8.71 13.22
C SER A 217 16.76 9.71 12.22
N GLN A 218 17.55 10.13 11.25
CA GLN A 218 17.07 11.03 10.19
C GLN A 218 15.94 10.44 9.36
N LYS A 219 15.93 9.11 9.12
CA LYS A 219 14.79 8.45 8.46
C LYS A 219 13.47 8.67 9.20
N LYS A 220 13.50 8.55 10.54
CA LYS A 220 12.33 8.83 11.38
C LYS A 220 11.93 10.30 11.26
N MET A 221 12.89 11.23 11.42
CA MET A 221 12.63 12.67 11.34
C MET A 221 12.04 13.10 9.99
N ILE A 222 12.48 12.51 8.88
CA ILE A 222 11.90 12.75 7.56
C ILE A 222 10.42 12.31 7.51
N VAL A 223 10.06 11.18 8.15
CA VAL A 223 8.66 10.74 8.24
C VAL A 223 7.85 11.72 9.08
N GLU A 224 8.35 12.09 10.25
CA GLU A 224 7.71 13.06 11.15
C GLU A 224 7.50 14.42 10.46
N ALA A 225 8.51 14.91 9.75
CA ALA A 225 8.43 16.17 9.01
C ALA A 225 7.32 16.16 7.95
N LEU A 226 7.19 15.09 7.17
CA LEU A 226 6.10 14.95 6.20
C LEU A 226 4.73 14.89 6.86
N LYS A 227 4.59 14.20 8.00
CA LYS A 227 3.34 14.13 8.76
C LYS A 227 2.95 15.50 9.33
N ASN A 228 3.93 16.25 9.85
CA ASN A 228 3.73 17.61 10.35
C ASN A 228 3.26 18.57 9.26
N ASP A 229 3.64 18.35 8.01
CA ASP A 229 3.13 19.07 6.84
C ASP A 229 1.71 18.60 6.41
N GLY A 230 1.08 17.71 7.16
CA GLY A 230 -0.27 17.24 6.90
C GLY A 230 -0.37 16.13 5.84
N HIS A 231 0.74 15.47 5.51
CA HIS A 231 0.76 14.36 4.57
C HIS A 231 0.52 13.02 5.27
N HIS A 232 -0.14 12.11 4.58
CA HIS A 232 -0.17 10.70 4.99
C HIS A 232 1.04 9.98 4.38
N VAL A 233 1.80 9.31 5.22
CA VAL A 233 3.09 8.71 4.85
C VAL A 233 3.04 7.20 4.91
N ALA A 234 3.24 6.54 3.74
CA ALA A 234 3.55 5.13 3.68
C ALA A 234 5.08 4.94 3.65
N MET A 235 5.62 4.09 4.51
CA MET A 235 7.05 3.77 4.57
C MET A 235 7.28 2.31 4.25
N THR A 236 8.14 2.05 3.26
CA THR A 236 8.59 0.69 2.96
C THR A 236 10.02 0.49 3.46
N GLY A 237 10.28 -0.60 4.19
CA GLY A 237 11.59 -0.92 4.76
C GLY A 237 11.86 -2.42 4.85
N ASP A 238 13.14 -2.79 4.85
CA ASP A 238 13.60 -4.19 4.86
C ASP A 238 14.48 -4.54 6.07
N GLY A 239 15.09 -3.56 6.70
CA GLY A 239 16.11 -3.77 7.70
C GLY A 239 15.81 -3.18 9.08
N VAL A 240 16.63 -3.56 10.05
CA VAL A 240 16.59 -3.03 11.43
C VAL A 240 16.79 -1.51 11.45
N ASN A 241 17.53 -0.96 10.49
CA ASN A 241 17.78 0.48 10.34
C ASN A 241 16.52 1.29 9.97
N ASP A 242 15.43 0.63 9.62
CA ASP A 242 14.18 1.28 9.23
C ASP A 242 13.10 1.24 10.32
N LEU A 243 13.33 0.49 11.40
CA LEU A 243 12.34 0.23 12.44
C LEU A 243 11.73 1.53 13.00
N LEU A 244 12.55 2.53 13.27
CA LEU A 244 12.09 3.82 13.81
C LEU A 244 11.16 4.54 12.81
N ALA A 245 11.54 4.56 11.54
CA ALA A 245 10.76 5.19 10.48
C ALA A 245 9.48 4.40 10.13
N LEU A 246 9.55 3.06 10.14
CA LEU A 246 8.38 2.19 9.94
C LEU A 246 7.34 2.39 11.06
N LYS A 247 7.80 2.48 12.31
CA LYS A 247 6.91 2.71 13.46
C LYS A 247 6.24 4.08 13.42
N GLU A 248 6.92 5.08 12.88
CA GLU A 248 6.41 6.45 12.80
C GLU A 248 5.42 6.64 11.64
N ALA A 249 5.54 5.89 10.55
CA ALA A 249 4.71 6.02 9.36
C ALA A 249 3.22 5.72 9.64
N ASP A 250 2.31 6.35 8.87
CA ASP A 250 0.88 6.05 8.92
C ASP A 250 0.55 4.68 8.32
N CYS A 251 1.35 4.23 7.35
CA CYS A 251 1.30 2.89 6.78
C CYS A 251 2.72 2.33 6.67
N SER A 252 3.04 1.31 7.46
CA SER A 252 4.33 0.63 7.43
C SER A 252 4.26 -0.66 6.61
N ILE A 253 5.22 -0.82 5.70
CA ILE A 253 5.28 -1.92 4.74
C ILE A 253 6.66 -2.59 4.86
N ALA A 254 6.69 -3.87 5.21
CA ALA A 254 7.90 -4.69 5.17
C ALA A 254 7.92 -5.60 3.94
N ILE A 255 9.09 -6.12 3.61
CA ILE A 255 9.27 -7.16 2.60
C ILE A 255 9.59 -8.50 3.27
N ALA A 256 9.23 -9.63 2.63
CA ALA A 256 9.40 -10.96 3.20
C ALA A 256 10.87 -11.31 3.48
N ASP A 257 11.80 -10.85 2.62
CA ASP A 257 13.25 -11.05 2.77
C ASP A 257 13.87 -10.10 3.83
N GLY A 258 13.09 -9.20 4.39
CA GLY A 258 13.52 -8.26 5.43
C GLY A 258 13.68 -8.90 6.81
N SER A 259 14.17 -8.10 7.76
CA SER A 259 14.35 -8.56 9.14
C SER A 259 13.02 -8.93 9.80
N ASP A 260 13.04 -9.92 10.71
CA ASP A 260 11.82 -10.31 11.44
C ASP A 260 11.27 -9.16 12.29
N ALA A 261 12.15 -8.30 12.81
CA ALA A 261 11.73 -7.12 13.54
C ALA A 261 10.93 -6.14 12.66
N SER A 262 11.34 -5.90 11.39
CA SER A 262 10.58 -5.04 10.48
C SER A 262 9.24 -5.66 10.11
N LYS A 263 9.17 -6.98 9.91
CA LYS A 263 7.90 -7.68 9.65
C LYS A 263 6.92 -7.61 10.81
N GLN A 264 7.40 -7.74 12.05
CA GLN A 264 6.54 -7.70 13.24
C GLN A 264 5.93 -6.34 13.53
N ILE A 265 6.62 -5.24 13.22
CA ILE A 265 6.11 -3.89 13.46
C ILE A 265 5.33 -3.32 12.28
N SER A 266 5.41 -3.93 11.10
CA SER A 266 4.76 -3.41 9.89
C SER A 266 3.31 -3.86 9.80
N GLN A 267 2.46 -2.98 9.27
CA GLN A 267 1.04 -3.24 9.04
C GLN A 267 0.79 -4.12 7.82
N VAL A 268 1.72 -4.08 6.85
CA VAL A 268 1.67 -4.86 5.61
C VAL A 268 3.00 -5.54 5.38
N VAL A 269 2.99 -6.80 4.92
CA VAL A 269 4.18 -7.54 4.50
C VAL A 269 4.02 -7.98 3.05
N LEU A 270 4.95 -7.56 2.18
CA LEU A 270 4.97 -7.97 0.78
C LEU A 270 5.67 -9.32 0.65
N LEU A 271 4.91 -10.39 0.43
CA LEU A 271 5.42 -11.76 0.40
C LEU A 271 6.39 -12.01 -0.76
N ASN A 272 6.22 -11.32 -1.88
CA ASN A 272 7.10 -11.45 -3.05
C ASN A 272 8.31 -10.49 -2.97
N SER A 273 8.50 -9.77 -1.87
CA SER A 273 9.55 -8.75 -1.71
C SER A 273 9.59 -7.73 -2.86
N ASP A 274 8.47 -7.51 -3.52
CA ASP A 274 8.34 -6.67 -4.71
C ASP A 274 7.32 -5.54 -4.48
N PHE A 275 7.79 -4.30 -4.54
CA PHE A 275 6.94 -3.12 -4.36
C PHE A 275 6.01 -2.87 -5.54
N THR A 276 6.25 -3.47 -6.70
CA THR A 276 5.41 -3.30 -7.89
C THR A 276 4.01 -3.89 -7.73
N CYS A 277 3.74 -4.66 -6.67
CA CYS A 277 2.40 -5.11 -6.29
C CYS A 277 1.60 -4.06 -5.48
N LEU A 278 2.21 -2.95 -5.06
CA LEU A 278 1.52 -1.92 -4.28
C LEU A 278 0.32 -1.27 -4.97
N PRO A 279 0.26 -1.08 -6.31
CA PRO A 279 -0.96 -0.68 -7.00
C PRO A 279 -2.15 -1.59 -6.69
N ASP A 280 -1.95 -2.91 -6.68
CA ASP A 280 -3.01 -3.88 -6.37
C ASP A 280 -3.44 -3.77 -4.90
N VAL A 281 -2.48 -3.57 -3.98
CA VAL A 281 -2.77 -3.33 -2.55
C VAL A 281 -3.59 -2.04 -2.39
N LEU A 282 -3.27 -0.97 -3.11
CA LEU A 282 -4.03 0.28 -3.08
C LEU A 282 -5.46 0.09 -3.59
N LEU A 283 -5.62 -0.63 -4.70
CA LEU A 283 -6.95 -0.93 -5.26
C LEU A 283 -7.78 -1.79 -4.31
N GLU A 284 -7.17 -2.80 -3.67
CA GLU A 284 -7.86 -3.63 -2.68
C GLU A 284 -8.25 -2.84 -1.43
N GLY A 285 -7.37 -1.97 -0.94
CA GLY A 285 -7.68 -1.04 0.14
C GLY A 285 -8.86 -0.12 -0.19
N ARG A 286 -8.96 0.37 -1.43
CA ARG A 286 -10.11 1.18 -1.90
C ARG A 286 -11.41 0.39 -1.89
N LYS A 287 -11.39 -0.87 -2.35
CA LYS A 287 -12.58 -1.74 -2.31
C LYS A 287 -13.09 -1.90 -0.88
N VAL A 288 -12.18 -2.21 0.05
CA VAL A 288 -12.52 -2.38 1.47
C VAL A 288 -13.11 -1.10 2.05
N VAL A 289 -12.44 0.05 1.90
CA VAL A 289 -12.90 1.32 2.48
C VAL A 289 -14.23 1.78 1.86
N ASN A 290 -14.41 1.64 0.55
CA ASN A 290 -15.66 2.00 -0.12
C ASN A 290 -16.82 1.10 0.34
N ASN A 291 -16.59 -0.22 0.48
CA ASN A 291 -17.57 -1.16 0.98
C ASN A 291 -17.93 -0.87 2.43
N VAL A 292 -16.93 -0.71 3.31
CA VAL A 292 -17.16 -0.37 4.72
C VAL A 292 -17.90 0.94 4.87
N THR A 293 -17.56 1.98 4.09
CA THR A 293 -18.25 3.28 4.13
C THR A 293 -19.72 3.16 3.73
N ARG A 294 -20.02 2.33 2.73
CA ARG A 294 -21.39 2.08 2.26
C ARG A 294 -22.20 1.35 3.32
N VAL A 295 -21.68 0.26 3.83
CA VAL A 295 -22.33 -0.58 4.85
C VAL A 295 -22.55 0.20 6.15
N ALA A 296 -21.51 0.88 6.64
CA ALA A 296 -21.62 1.72 7.84
C ALA A 296 -22.68 2.82 7.69
N GLY A 297 -22.83 3.42 6.51
CA GLY A 297 -23.88 4.42 6.23
C GLY A 297 -25.29 3.85 6.45
N VAL A 298 -25.54 2.62 6.03
CA VAL A 298 -26.86 1.95 6.21
C VAL A 298 -27.10 1.58 7.68
N PHE A 299 -26.14 0.92 8.32
CA PHE A 299 -26.25 0.53 9.72
C PHE A 299 -26.39 1.71 10.70
N CYS A 300 -25.76 2.84 10.42
CA CYS A 300 -25.86 4.05 11.24
C CYS A 300 -27.27 4.65 11.23
N ILE A 301 -28.05 4.51 10.15
CA ILE A 301 -29.44 4.97 10.08
C ILE A 301 -30.23 4.40 11.26
N LYS A 302 -30.17 3.07 11.41
CA LYS A 302 -30.88 2.35 12.48
C LYS A 302 -30.44 2.81 13.88
N LYS A 303 -29.14 2.94 14.10
CA LYS A 303 -28.63 3.37 15.41
C LYS A 303 -29.16 4.76 15.78
N ILE A 304 -29.10 5.70 14.83
CA ILE A 304 -29.51 7.09 15.05
C ILE A 304 -31.00 7.18 15.32
N TYR A 305 -31.87 6.59 14.45
CA TYR A 305 -33.31 6.72 14.68
C TYR A 305 -33.76 5.96 15.93
N THR A 306 -33.15 4.83 16.27
CA THR A 306 -33.51 4.08 17.48
C THR A 306 -33.20 4.87 18.74
N ILE A 307 -32.03 5.53 18.82
CA ILE A 307 -31.66 6.36 19.96
C ILE A 307 -32.62 7.56 20.08
N LEU A 308 -32.87 8.28 18.97
CA LEU A 308 -33.73 9.45 18.97
C LEU A 308 -35.20 9.10 19.34
N LEU A 309 -35.72 7.99 18.83
CA LEU A 309 -37.05 7.53 19.18
C LEU A 309 -37.15 7.05 20.64
N ALA A 310 -36.12 6.37 21.16
CA ALA A 310 -36.09 6.00 22.57
C ALA A 310 -36.13 7.23 23.48
N LEU A 311 -35.31 8.26 23.17
CA LEU A 311 -35.35 9.53 23.90
C LEU A 311 -36.72 10.24 23.80
N TYR A 312 -37.31 10.24 22.61
CA TYR A 312 -38.68 10.82 22.46
C TYR A 312 -39.71 10.07 23.30
N CYS A 313 -39.71 8.74 23.28
CA CYS A 313 -40.63 7.92 24.05
C CYS A 313 -40.47 8.12 25.56
N GLU A 314 -39.25 8.28 26.05
CA GLU A 314 -38.96 8.59 27.46
C GLU A 314 -39.50 9.95 27.86
N ILE A 315 -39.23 11.00 27.07
CA ILE A 315 -39.66 12.36 27.32
C ILE A 315 -41.22 12.50 27.26
N SER A 316 -41.82 11.79 26.27
CA SER A 316 -43.27 11.85 26.05
C SER A 316 -44.06 10.86 26.91
N ASN A 317 -43.40 10.05 27.74
CA ASN A 317 -43.95 8.98 28.52
C ASN A 317 -44.84 8.01 27.69
N THR A 318 -44.38 7.69 26.46
CA THR A 318 -45.08 6.82 25.54
C THR A 318 -44.34 5.49 25.37
N ALA A 319 -45.07 4.38 25.20
CA ALA A 319 -44.43 3.07 25.00
C ALA A 319 -43.71 2.99 23.66
N PHE A 320 -42.51 2.41 23.67
CA PHE A 320 -41.75 2.13 22.44
C PHE A 320 -42.40 0.97 21.66
N LYS A 321 -43.08 1.28 20.56
CA LYS A 321 -43.97 0.34 19.83
C LYS A 321 -43.23 -0.72 18.96
N PHE A 322 -41.89 -0.75 18.93
CA PHE A 322 -41.12 -1.69 18.11
C PHE A 322 -40.65 -2.91 18.90
N ILE A 323 -41.22 -4.08 18.58
CA ILE A 323 -40.78 -5.38 19.10
C ILE A 323 -39.63 -5.95 18.27
N SER A 324 -38.81 -6.80 18.90
CA SER A 324 -37.59 -7.37 18.31
C SER A 324 -37.82 -8.16 17.00
N VAL A 325 -38.94 -8.83 16.84
CA VAL A 325 -39.28 -9.64 15.65
C VAL A 325 -39.36 -8.75 14.38
N ARG A 326 -40.02 -7.60 14.49
CA ARG A 326 -40.17 -6.65 13.36
C ARG A 326 -38.84 -6.10 12.90
N LYS A 327 -37.95 -5.81 13.86
CA LYS A 327 -36.61 -5.32 13.53
C LYS A 327 -35.77 -6.35 12.79
N ARG A 328 -35.87 -7.64 13.13
CA ARG A 328 -35.10 -8.73 12.50
C ARG A 328 -35.32 -8.86 10.99
N ILE A 329 -36.54 -8.67 10.52
CA ILE A 329 -36.86 -8.76 9.08
C ILE A 329 -36.19 -7.58 8.34
N ILE A 330 -36.27 -6.37 8.89
CA ILE A 330 -35.56 -5.19 8.33
C ILE A 330 -34.05 -5.41 8.36
N ASP A 331 -33.52 -5.87 9.48
CA ASP A 331 -32.08 -6.15 9.63
C ASP A 331 -31.60 -7.18 8.59
N LEU A 332 -32.35 -8.26 8.40
CA LEU A 332 -31.96 -9.34 7.49
C LEU A 332 -32.09 -8.92 6.02
N LEU A 333 -33.25 -8.40 5.61
CA LEU A 333 -33.57 -8.20 4.21
C LEU A 333 -33.09 -6.85 3.68
N ILE A 334 -33.09 -5.79 4.50
CA ILE A 334 -32.76 -4.44 4.05
C ILE A 334 -31.32 -4.06 4.42
N GLU A 335 -30.81 -4.45 5.59
CA GLU A 335 -29.48 -4.08 6.03
C GLU A 335 -28.42 -5.16 5.70
N ALA A 336 -28.62 -6.40 6.17
CA ALA A 336 -27.60 -7.44 6.09
C ALA A 336 -27.44 -8.01 4.67
N MET A 337 -28.53 -8.42 4.02
CA MET A 337 -28.46 -9.09 2.72
C MET A 337 -27.84 -8.21 1.63
N PRO A 338 -28.26 -6.93 1.42
CA PRO A 338 -27.62 -6.08 0.43
C PRO A 338 -26.18 -5.74 0.79
N SER A 339 -25.89 -5.55 2.08
CA SER A 339 -24.52 -5.26 2.55
C SER A 339 -23.59 -6.44 2.28
N PHE A 340 -24.01 -7.67 2.56
CA PHE A 340 -23.22 -8.87 2.31
C PHE A 340 -22.99 -9.09 0.81
N MET A 341 -24.06 -9.04 0.00
CA MET A 341 -23.97 -9.29 -1.43
C MET A 341 -23.10 -8.26 -2.17
N THR A 342 -23.11 -7.01 -1.74
CA THR A 342 -22.29 -5.95 -2.37
C THR A 342 -20.81 -6.00 -1.99
N ILE A 343 -20.38 -6.85 -1.03
CA ILE A 343 -18.96 -7.11 -0.73
C ILE A 343 -18.28 -7.77 -1.93
N PHE A 344 -19.00 -8.58 -2.71
CA PHE A 344 -18.46 -9.25 -3.89
C PHE A 344 -18.21 -8.31 -5.07
N GLU A 345 -18.66 -7.07 -5.02
CA GLU A 345 -18.38 -6.07 -6.06
C GLU A 345 -17.13 -5.24 -5.75
N ALA A 346 -16.24 -5.12 -6.73
CA ALA A 346 -15.03 -4.33 -6.64
C ALA A 346 -15.33 -2.83 -6.88
N ASP A 347 -15.50 -2.05 -5.83
CA ASP A 347 -15.57 -0.59 -5.90
C ASP A 347 -14.18 0.03 -5.69
N THR A 348 -13.44 0.26 -6.77
CA THR A 348 -12.07 0.79 -6.76
C THR A 348 -12.00 2.32 -6.89
N ARG A 349 -13.12 3.02 -6.83
CA ARG A 349 -13.17 4.49 -6.97
C ARG A 349 -12.32 5.18 -5.92
N LYS A 350 -11.70 6.30 -6.32
CA LYS A 350 -10.87 7.11 -5.44
C LYS A 350 -11.66 7.56 -4.20
N ILE A 351 -11.07 7.34 -3.04
CA ILE A 351 -11.69 7.73 -1.76
C ILE A 351 -11.55 9.24 -1.60
N THR A 352 -12.67 9.94 -1.39
CA THR A 352 -12.71 11.39 -1.17
C THR A 352 -13.29 11.71 0.20
N GLY A 353 -12.70 12.69 0.88
CA GLY A 353 -13.17 13.17 2.19
C GLY A 353 -12.91 12.21 3.36
N ARG A 354 -13.31 12.62 4.55
CA ARG A 354 -13.13 11.84 5.80
C ARG A 354 -14.24 10.81 5.96
N PHE A 355 -13.92 9.64 6.50
CA PHE A 355 -14.83 8.50 6.67
C PHE A 355 -16.07 8.86 7.53
N LEU A 356 -15.87 9.32 8.76
CA LEU A 356 -16.97 9.58 9.71
C LEU A 356 -17.95 10.66 9.23
N PRO A 357 -17.53 11.85 8.77
CA PRO A 357 -18.46 12.84 8.22
C PRO A 357 -19.27 12.32 7.05
N LYS A 358 -18.65 11.50 6.18
CA LYS A 358 -19.32 10.91 5.00
C LYS A 358 -20.40 9.90 5.40
N VAL A 359 -20.09 9.02 6.36
CA VAL A 359 -21.04 8.04 6.90
C VAL A 359 -22.19 8.75 7.59
N PHE A 360 -21.91 9.71 8.49
CA PHE A 360 -22.91 10.44 9.24
C PHE A 360 -23.82 11.29 8.34
N SER A 361 -23.27 12.01 7.38
CA SER A 361 -24.03 12.80 6.41
C SER A 361 -25.04 11.96 5.62
N LYS A 362 -24.67 10.71 5.26
CA LYS A 362 -25.58 9.79 4.56
C LYS A 362 -26.66 9.22 5.48
N ALA A 363 -26.33 8.93 6.73
CA ALA A 363 -27.23 8.27 7.67
C ALA A 363 -28.22 9.25 8.33
N ALA A 364 -27.77 10.45 8.70
CA ALA A 364 -28.54 11.39 9.49
C ALA A 364 -29.83 11.85 8.78
N GLY A 365 -29.78 12.13 7.48
CA GLY A 365 -30.93 12.55 6.70
C GLY A 365 -32.07 11.53 6.74
N ASN A 366 -31.74 10.25 6.52
CA ASN A 366 -32.70 9.15 6.57
C ASN A 366 -33.23 8.93 8.01
N ALA A 367 -32.34 8.91 8.99
CA ALA A 367 -32.71 8.66 10.38
C ALA A 367 -33.64 9.75 10.93
N LEU A 368 -33.33 11.01 10.67
CA LEU A 368 -34.16 12.14 11.10
C LEU A 368 -35.54 12.15 10.41
N SER A 369 -35.61 11.82 9.11
CA SER A 369 -36.87 11.72 8.41
C SER A 369 -37.77 10.62 8.98
N ILE A 370 -37.19 9.46 9.35
CA ILE A 370 -37.91 8.37 10.02
C ILE A 370 -38.46 8.83 11.38
N VAL A 371 -37.64 9.52 12.18
CA VAL A 371 -38.05 10.02 13.50
C VAL A 371 -39.21 11.02 13.38
N ILE A 372 -39.08 12.00 12.46
CA ILE A 372 -40.13 13.00 12.23
C ILE A 372 -41.45 12.33 11.82
N LEU A 373 -41.40 11.38 10.90
CA LEU A 373 -42.61 10.66 10.47
C LEU A 373 -43.21 9.81 11.57
N PHE A 374 -42.40 9.16 12.37
CA PHE A 374 -42.90 8.36 13.50
C PHE A 374 -43.58 9.23 14.53
N ILE A 375 -43.04 10.37 14.90
CA ILE A 375 -43.65 11.34 15.79
C ILE A 375 -44.98 11.83 15.17
N ALA A 376 -44.97 12.15 13.87
CA ALA A 376 -46.18 12.57 13.18
C ALA A 376 -47.28 11.48 13.19
N ILE A 377 -46.91 10.20 12.91
CA ILE A 377 -47.85 9.08 12.96
C ILE A 377 -48.40 8.89 14.39
N MET A 378 -47.57 9.02 15.42
CA MET A 378 -48.01 8.90 16.81
C MET A 378 -48.99 10.00 17.21
N ILE A 379 -48.81 11.25 16.75
CA ILE A 379 -49.68 12.38 17.07
C ILE A 379 -50.96 12.35 16.23
N PHE A 380 -50.88 12.15 14.93
CA PHE A 380 -52.03 12.27 14.02
C PHE A 380 -52.77 10.96 13.79
N GLY A 381 -52.16 9.79 14.09
CA GLY A 381 -52.79 8.47 13.92
C GLY A 381 -54.15 8.35 14.59
N PRO A 382 -54.33 8.76 15.86
CA PRO A 382 -55.65 8.74 16.52
C PRO A 382 -56.70 9.59 15.78
N MET A 383 -56.31 10.70 15.13
CA MET A 383 -57.20 11.54 14.35
C MET A 383 -57.68 10.87 13.06
N TRP A 384 -56.91 9.93 12.52
CA TRP A 384 -57.25 9.17 11.30
C TRP A 384 -58.13 7.94 11.62
N LYS A 385 -58.58 7.79 12.89
CA LYS A 385 -59.35 6.63 13.38
C LYS A 385 -58.63 5.27 13.15
N ILE A 386 -57.32 5.27 13.21
CA ILE A 386 -56.45 4.12 13.05
C ILE A 386 -56.26 3.51 14.44
N ASN A 387 -56.44 2.20 14.55
CA ASN A 387 -56.19 1.47 15.80
C ASN A 387 -54.68 1.30 16.05
N ASP A 388 -54.30 0.93 17.28
CA ASP A 388 -52.88 0.79 17.68
C ASP A 388 -52.11 -0.22 16.84
N LEU A 389 -52.72 -1.30 16.37
CA LEU A 389 -52.07 -2.32 15.54
C LEU A 389 -51.85 -1.80 14.11
N GLU A 390 -52.83 -1.09 13.56
CA GLU A 390 -52.72 -0.42 12.26
C GLU A 390 -51.67 0.69 12.28
N LEU A 391 -51.57 1.46 13.36
CA LEU A 391 -50.59 2.50 13.56
C LEU A 391 -49.16 1.92 13.53
N VAL A 392 -48.95 0.81 14.23
CA VAL A 392 -47.65 0.12 14.21
C VAL A 392 -47.33 -0.44 12.82
N THR A 393 -48.34 -0.96 12.10
CA THR A 393 -48.19 -1.47 10.73
C THR A 393 -47.79 -0.36 9.77
N LEU A 394 -48.40 0.82 9.90
CA LEU A 394 -48.06 2.01 9.13
C LEU A 394 -46.63 2.47 9.38
N MET A 395 -46.20 2.54 10.64
CA MET A 395 -44.81 2.85 11.00
C MET A 395 -43.85 1.85 10.39
N TYR A 396 -44.19 0.55 10.39
CA TYR A 396 -43.32 -0.49 9.85
C TYR A 396 -43.17 -0.40 8.34
N LEU A 397 -44.26 -0.12 7.61
CA LEU A 397 -44.23 0.12 6.15
C LEU A 397 -43.40 1.33 5.79
N VAL A 398 -43.58 2.45 6.49
CA VAL A 398 -42.83 3.68 6.28
C VAL A 398 -41.34 3.46 6.56
N LEU A 399 -41.00 2.81 7.68
CA LEU A 399 -39.62 2.48 8.02
C LEU A 399 -38.93 1.64 6.94
N GLY A 400 -39.59 0.55 6.51
CA GLY A 400 -39.07 -0.33 5.47
C GLY A 400 -38.84 0.42 4.16
N THR A 401 -39.83 1.20 3.73
CA THR A 401 -39.76 1.96 2.46
C THR A 401 -38.63 3.00 2.46
N ILE A 402 -38.46 3.77 3.53
CA ILE A 402 -37.39 4.78 3.63
C ILE A 402 -36.02 4.09 3.73
N SER A 403 -35.91 3.02 4.53
CA SER A 403 -34.67 2.25 4.65
C SER A 403 -34.28 1.60 3.32
N MET A 404 -35.23 1.02 2.57
CA MET A 404 -34.99 0.50 1.21
C MET A 404 -34.52 1.60 0.26
N ALA A 405 -35.15 2.77 0.27
CA ALA A 405 -34.74 3.88 -0.57
C ALA A 405 -33.30 4.34 -0.27
N ALA A 406 -32.87 4.32 1.00
CA ALA A 406 -31.49 4.59 1.38
C ALA A 406 -30.51 3.56 0.80
N VAL A 407 -30.85 2.26 0.87
CA VAL A 407 -30.05 1.16 0.31
C VAL A 407 -29.99 1.27 -1.22
N ILE A 408 -31.13 1.47 -1.89
CA ILE A 408 -31.19 1.64 -3.35
C ILE A 408 -30.27 2.79 -3.80
N ARG A 409 -30.29 3.92 -3.09
CA ARG A 409 -29.38 5.05 -3.39
C ARG A 409 -27.91 4.69 -3.17
N SER A 410 -27.61 3.87 -2.18
CA SER A 410 -26.24 3.41 -1.92
C SER A 410 -25.74 2.44 -3.00
N CYS A 411 -26.65 1.81 -3.74
CA CYS A 411 -26.35 0.91 -4.85
C CYS A 411 -26.07 1.63 -6.19
N TYR A 412 -26.17 2.95 -6.26
CA TYR A 412 -25.80 3.69 -7.46
C TYR A 412 -24.27 3.77 -7.65
N PRO A 413 -23.73 3.59 -8.91
CA PRO A 413 -24.41 3.24 -10.16
C PRO A 413 -24.94 1.81 -10.17
N PHE A 414 -26.04 1.58 -10.89
CA PHE A 414 -26.67 0.26 -10.94
C PHE A 414 -25.90 -0.69 -11.86
N THR A 415 -25.52 -1.83 -11.31
CA THR A 415 -25.05 -3.02 -12.03
C THR A 415 -26.18 -4.06 -12.03
N LEU A 416 -26.08 -5.09 -12.87
CA LEU A 416 -27.07 -6.16 -12.90
C LEU A 416 -27.24 -6.81 -11.50
N LEU A 417 -26.13 -7.08 -10.81
CA LEU A 417 -26.15 -7.62 -9.47
C LEU A 417 -26.92 -6.71 -8.49
N ARG A 418 -26.65 -5.40 -8.53
CA ARG A 418 -27.32 -4.42 -7.64
C ARG A 418 -28.82 -4.31 -7.93
N ILE A 419 -29.23 -4.41 -9.18
CA ILE A 419 -30.65 -4.44 -9.55
C ILE A 419 -31.31 -5.69 -8.97
N ILE A 420 -30.68 -6.87 -9.11
CA ILE A 420 -31.19 -8.12 -8.54
C ILE A 420 -31.32 -8.00 -7.00
N ILE A 421 -30.30 -7.48 -6.34
CA ILE A 421 -30.30 -7.28 -4.88
C ILE A 421 -31.46 -6.35 -4.47
N CYS A 422 -31.64 -5.22 -5.12
CA CYS A 422 -32.72 -4.27 -4.82
C CYS A 422 -34.10 -4.91 -5.06
N THR A 423 -34.27 -5.70 -6.10
CA THR A 423 -35.53 -6.40 -6.39
C THR A 423 -35.82 -7.49 -5.36
N MET A 424 -34.81 -8.28 -4.98
CA MET A 424 -34.94 -9.30 -3.93
C MET A 424 -35.25 -8.68 -2.55
N MET A 425 -34.59 -7.56 -2.21
CA MET A 425 -34.82 -6.80 -0.99
C MET A 425 -36.28 -6.30 -0.93
N ALA A 426 -36.77 -5.66 -1.98
CA ALA A 426 -38.12 -5.11 -2.03
C ALA A 426 -39.16 -6.24 -2.03
N GLY A 427 -39.01 -7.24 -2.88
CA GLY A 427 -39.92 -8.40 -2.94
C GLY A 427 -39.93 -9.20 -1.64
N GLY A 428 -38.74 -9.41 -1.05
CA GLY A 428 -38.62 -10.10 0.24
C GLY A 428 -39.29 -9.35 1.39
N PHE A 429 -39.05 -8.02 1.49
CA PHE A 429 -39.69 -7.22 2.55
C PHE A 429 -41.20 -7.16 2.44
N TYR A 430 -41.75 -6.76 1.28
CA TYR A 430 -43.19 -6.66 1.11
C TYR A 430 -43.86 -8.04 1.10
N GLY A 431 -43.18 -9.07 0.54
CA GLY A 431 -43.62 -10.45 0.64
C GLY A 431 -43.71 -10.94 2.08
N ALA A 432 -42.73 -10.65 2.92
CA ALA A 432 -42.75 -10.97 4.35
C ALA A 432 -43.89 -10.25 5.09
N VAL A 433 -44.14 -9.00 4.77
CA VAL A 433 -45.24 -8.21 5.35
C VAL A 433 -46.61 -8.83 4.97
N LEU A 434 -46.79 -9.26 3.74
CA LEU A 434 -48.02 -9.85 3.26
C LEU A 434 -48.24 -11.28 3.80
N LEU A 435 -47.22 -12.13 3.72
CA LEU A 435 -47.35 -13.56 4.04
C LEU A 435 -47.25 -13.87 5.56
N PHE A 436 -46.47 -13.06 6.28
CA PHE A 436 -46.16 -13.31 7.69
C PHE A 436 -46.68 -12.20 8.62
N SER A 437 -47.76 -11.49 8.23
CA SER A 437 -48.35 -10.41 9.05
C SER A 437 -48.68 -10.88 10.48
N GLY A 438 -49.19 -12.09 10.65
CA GLY A 438 -49.49 -12.67 11.96
C GLY A 438 -48.25 -12.86 12.85
N LEU A 439 -47.16 -13.39 12.30
CA LEU A 439 -45.89 -13.59 13.01
C LEU A 439 -45.24 -12.22 13.37
N LEU A 440 -45.41 -11.24 12.52
CA LEU A 440 -44.92 -9.86 12.73
C LEU A 440 -45.83 -9.05 13.66
N HIS A 441 -46.95 -9.62 14.10
CA HIS A 441 -47.98 -8.89 14.84
C HIS A 441 -48.38 -7.56 14.16
N LEU A 442 -48.71 -7.63 12.87
CA LEU A 442 -49.16 -6.49 12.05
C LEU A 442 -50.68 -6.63 11.80
N ALA A 443 -51.36 -5.50 11.61
CA ALA A 443 -52.72 -5.48 11.14
C ALA A 443 -52.84 -6.01 9.71
N PRO A 444 -53.99 -6.58 9.33
CA PRO A 444 -54.27 -6.88 7.92
C PRO A 444 -54.07 -5.64 7.03
N ILE A 445 -53.40 -5.82 5.92
CA ILE A 445 -53.10 -4.73 5.02
C ILE A 445 -54.32 -4.31 4.23
N THR A 446 -54.85 -3.14 4.54
CA THR A 446 -55.98 -2.52 3.84
C THR A 446 -55.46 -1.52 2.79
N LEU A 447 -56.24 -1.24 1.74
CA LEU A 447 -55.94 -0.26 0.74
C LEU A 447 -55.67 1.14 1.34
N ASN A 448 -56.42 1.49 2.37
CA ASN A 448 -56.25 2.75 3.11
C ASN A 448 -54.88 2.83 3.78
N LEU A 449 -54.43 1.78 4.46
CA LEU A 449 -53.10 1.73 5.09
C LEU A 449 -51.98 1.84 4.06
N VAL A 450 -52.12 1.18 2.90
CA VAL A 450 -51.16 1.28 1.79
C VAL A 450 -51.10 2.71 1.25
N PHE A 451 -52.26 3.33 1.03
CA PHE A 451 -52.32 4.69 0.49
C PHE A 451 -51.72 5.72 1.44
N ILE A 452 -52.08 5.67 2.74
CA ILE A 452 -51.49 6.54 3.76
C ILE A 452 -49.97 6.31 3.87
N GLY A 453 -49.56 5.02 3.92
CA GLY A 453 -48.16 4.64 3.99
C GLY A 453 -47.31 5.15 2.82
N LEU A 454 -47.89 5.14 1.62
CA LEU A 454 -47.23 5.62 0.39
C LEU A 454 -47.08 7.15 0.42
N ILE A 455 -48.12 7.89 0.81
CA ILE A 455 -48.05 9.35 0.96
C ILE A 455 -46.98 9.75 1.98
N LEU A 456 -47.01 9.11 3.17
CA LEU A 456 -46.04 9.40 4.23
C LEU A 456 -44.60 9.04 3.79
N SER A 457 -44.42 7.93 3.07
CA SER A 457 -43.11 7.54 2.56
C SER A 457 -42.58 8.56 1.55
N ILE A 458 -43.42 9.04 0.62
CA ILE A 458 -43.03 10.09 -0.34
C ILE A 458 -42.63 11.36 0.41
N PHE A 459 -43.45 11.76 1.38
CA PHE A 459 -43.16 12.94 2.20
C PHE A 459 -41.87 12.77 3.03
N GLY A 460 -41.62 11.57 3.56
CA GLY A 460 -40.38 11.25 4.25
C GLY A 460 -39.13 11.32 3.36
N LEU A 461 -39.22 10.84 2.11
CA LEU A 461 -38.16 10.97 1.13
C LEU A 461 -37.89 12.45 0.75
N PHE A 462 -38.94 13.28 0.73
CA PHE A 462 -38.79 14.73 0.50
C PHE A 462 -38.06 15.40 1.69
N ILE A 463 -38.49 15.13 2.92
CA ILE A 463 -37.83 15.60 4.15
C ILE A 463 -36.36 15.19 4.17
N GLU A 464 -36.07 13.92 3.85
CA GLU A 464 -34.70 13.40 3.81
C GLU A 464 -33.81 14.20 2.83
N ARG A 465 -34.34 14.53 1.65
CA ARG A 465 -33.60 15.35 0.67
C ARG A 465 -33.25 16.73 1.19
N ILE A 466 -34.19 17.39 1.87
CA ILE A 466 -33.96 18.70 2.48
C ILE A 466 -32.87 18.59 3.56
N ILE A 467 -33.01 17.65 4.49
CA ILE A 467 -32.06 17.46 5.59
C ILE A 467 -30.67 17.11 5.03
N HIS A 468 -30.60 16.22 4.07
CA HIS A 468 -29.33 15.84 3.43
C HIS A 468 -28.65 17.05 2.77
N PHE A 469 -29.40 17.90 2.07
CA PHE A 469 -28.89 19.13 1.46
C PHE A 469 -28.30 20.09 2.51
N VAL A 470 -29.00 20.30 3.63
CA VAL A 470 -28.55 21.17 4.71
C VAL A 470 -27.29 20.63 5.39
N ILE A 471 -27.28 19.33 5.69
CA ILE A 471 -26.12 18.68 6.34
C ILE A 471 -24.89 18.71 5.42
N LYS A 472 -25.05 18.40 4.14
CA LYS A 472 -23.96 18.44 3.17
C LYS A 472 -23.32 19.83 3.06
N LYS A 473 -24.12 20.89 3.08
CA LYS A 473 -23.63 22.27 3.01
C LYS A 473 -22.82 22.70 4.24
N ARG A 474 -23.03 22.04 5.42
CA ARG A 474 -22.34 22.38 6.67
C ARG A 474 -21.13 21.49 6.98
N LEU A 475 -21.06 20.27 6.46
CA LEU A 475 -20.03 19.28 6.79
C LEU A 475 -18.99 19.09 5.68
N VAL A 476 -19.22 19.58 4.49
CA VAL A 476 -18.32 19.61 3.33
C VAL A 476 -17.94 21.05 3.04
#